data_0527d1c0e6045107bdd5942622a7f9ae
#
_entry.id   0527d1c0e6045107bdd5942622a7f9ae
#
_cell.length_a   1.000
_cell.length_b   1.000
_cell.length_c   1.000
_cell.angle_alpha   90.00
_cell.angle_beta   90.00
_cell.angle_gamma   90.00
#
_symmetry.space_group_name_H-M   'P 1'
#
loop_
_entity.id
_entity.type
_entity.pdbx_description
1 polymer ?
#
loop_
_entity_poly.entity_id
_entity_poly.type
_entity_poly.pdbx_seq_one_letter_code
_entity_poly.pdbx_strand_id
1 'polypeptide(L)'
;RCHSKIDPLGFALEYYDPVGRKRSEYRHVEELPIEREGTTFTRKLKFTKVPIEAAMKLPNGLEVRDLPTLKAALMVDKERIFKGIIGKLISYAHGREVTRADRPYIDAVFKSAAKQNNSLRTAIHAIVAHPEFGRK
;
A
#
# COMPACT_ATOMS: atom_id res chain seq x y z
N ARG A 1 16.66 6.87 -0.69
CA ARG A 1 15.70 7.82 -1.34
C ARG A 1 14.36 7.20 -1.73
N CYS A 2 14.25 5.90 -2.02
CA CYS A 2 12.96 5.26 -2.31
C CYS A 2 12.13 5.07 -1.03
N HIS A 3 12.75 4.61 0.04
CA HIS A 3 12.12 4.38 1.34
C HIS A 3 11.39 5.61 1.88
N SER A 4 11.98 6.80 1.82
CA SER A 4 11.33 8.04 2.29
C SER A 4 9.98 8.35 1.64
N LYS A 5 9.65 7.71 0.51
CA LYS A 5 8.37 7.88 -0.18
C LYS A 5 7.37 6.76 0.10
N ILE A 6 7.86 5.58 0.48
CA ILE A 6 7.07 4.35 0.63
C ILE A 6 6.78 4.10 2.10
N ASP A 7 7.79 4.24 2.97
CA ASP A 7 7.70 3.94 4.39
C ASP A 7 6.57 4.70 5.12
N PRO A 8 6.34 6.00 4.83
CA PRO A 8 5.24 6.73 5.47
C PRO A 8 3.86 6.10 5.27
N LEU A 9 3.65 5.44 4.13
CA LEU A 9 2.40 4.72 3.84
C LEU A 9 2.30 3.43 4.64
N GLY A 10 3.44 2.75 4.86
CA GLY A 10 3.55 1.52 5.64
C GLY A 10 3.34 1.74 7.14
N PHE A 11 3.94 2.79 7.70
CA PHE A 11 3.86 3.06 9.15
C PHE A 11 2.44 3.29 9.65
N ALA A 12 1.54 3.84 8.82
CA ALA A 12 0.12 3.97 9.18
C ALA A 12 -0.57 2.61 9.41
N LEU A 13 0.00 1.51 8.90
CA LEU A 13 -0.51 0.15 9.04
C LEU A 13 0.10 -0.61 10.22
N GLU A 14 1.10 -0.04 10.90
CA GLU A 14 1.79 -0.68 12.03
C GLU A 14 0.86 -0.97 13.23
N TYR A 15 -0.27 -0.24 13.31
CA TYR A 15 -1.32 -0.54 14.28
C TYR A 15 -2.05 -1.87 14.03
N TYR A 16 -1.68 -2.61 13.00
CA TYR A 16 -2.25 -3.92 12.69
C TYR A 16 -1.18 -4.99 12.67
N ASP A 17 -1.49 -6.16 13.21
CA ASP A 17 -0.63 -7.34 13.13
C ASP A 17 -0.75 -8.04 11.75
N PRO A 18 0.07 -9.04 11.45
CA PRO A 18 0.01 -9.75 10.16
C PRO A 18 -1.33 -10.43 9.85
N VAL A 19 -2.18 -10.64 10.85
CA VAL A 19 -3.52 -11.21 10.68
C VAL A 19 -4.63 -10.15 10.77
N GLY A 20 -4.25 -8.86 10.74
CA GLY A 20 -5.18 -7.72 10.69
C GLY A 20 -5.79 -7.31 12.02
N ARG A 21 -5.32 -7.84 13.17
CA ARG A 21 -5.80 -7.43 14.49
C ARG A 21 -5.13 -6.12 14.91
N LYS A 22 -5.91 -5.22 15.49
CA LYS A 22 -5.41 -3.94 16.00
C LYS A 22 -4.49 -4.16 17.20
N ARG A 23 -3.35 -3.45 17.21
CA ARG A 23 -2.38 -3.41 18.31
C ARG A 23 -1.98 -1.96 18.59
N SER A 24 -1.54 -1.68 19.81
CA SER A 24 -1.04 -0.35 20.22
C SER A 24 0.45 -0.37 20.59
N GLU A 25 1.04 -1.56 20.61
CA GLU A 25 2.42 -1.76 21.04
C GLU A 25 3.07 -2.91 20.26
N TYR A 26 4.38 -2.84 20.11
CA TYR A 26 5.20 -3.95 19.64
C TYR A 26 5.59 -4.84 20.82
N ARG A 27 5.76 -6.13 20.56
CA ARG A 27 6.50 -7.03 21.43
C ARG A 27 7.92 -7.14 20.89
N HIS A 28 8.85 -6.48 21.55
CA HIS A 28 10.26 -6.72 21.31
C HIS A 28 10.67 -7.94 22.12
N VAL A 29 11.29 -8.91 21.45
CA VAL A 29 11.79 -10.15 22.07
C VAL A 29 13.30 -10.08 22.05
N GLU A 30 13.88 -10.05 23.23
CA GLU A 30 15.31 -10.09 23.43
C GLU A 30 15.70 -11.51 23.88
N GLU A 31 16.60 -12.15 23.15
CA GLU A 31 17.18 -13.42 23.54
C GLU A 31 18.36 -13.16 24.47
N LEU A 32 18.25 -13.60 25.72
CA LEU A 32 19.31 -13.47 26.71
C LEU A 32 20.13 -14.77 26.76
N PRO A 33 21.47 -14.68 26.82
CA PRO A 33 22.32 -15.84 27.04
C PRO A 33 22.06 -16.44 28.42
N ILE A 34 22.05 -17.77 28.51
CA ILE A 34 22.02 -18.50 29.76
C ILE A 34 23.33 -19.29 29.83
N GLU A 35 24.13 -19.03 30.87
CA GLU A 35 25.28 -19.83 31.16
C GLU A 35 24.91 -21.00 32.10
N ARG A 36 25.21 -22.20 31.73
CA ARG A 36 25.05 -23.41 32.54
C ARG A 36 26.28 -24.29 32.35
N GLU A 37 27.00 -24.56 33.42
CA GLU A 37 28.17 -25.47 33.48
C GLU A 37 29.23 -25.19 32.38
N GLY A 38 29.59 -23.92 32.17
CA GLY A 38 30.62 -23.53 31.18
C GLY A 38 30.20 -23.59 29.72
N THR A 39 28.93 -23.86 29.45
CA THR A 39 28.35 -23.85 28.10
C THR A 39 27.29 -22.77 28.00
N THR A 40 27.45 -21.88 26.99
CA THR A 40 26.48 -20.80 26.76
C THR A 40 25.32 -21.34 25.90
N PHE A 41 24.11 -21.31 26.45
CA PHE A 41 22.89 -21.62 25.72
C PHE A 41 22.08 -20.33 25.55
N THR A 42 21.50 -20.14 24.37
CA THR A 42 20.54 -19.05 24.14
C THR A 42 19.12 -19.56 24.39
N ARG A 43 18.42 -19.03 25.41
CA ARG A 43 16.97 -18.87 25.43
C ARG A 43 16.34 -18.52 26.76
N LYS A 44 16.65 -17.34 27.29
CA LYS A 44 15.69 -16.65 28.14
C LYS A 44 15.07 -15.55 27.29
N LEU A 45 13.78 -15.63 26.98
CA LEU A 45 13.08 -14.61 26.21
C LEU A 45 12.62 -13.50 27.16
N LYS A 46 13.12 -12.30 26.95
CA LYS A 46 12.63 -11.10 27.62
C LYS A 46 11.69 -10.37 26.66
N PHE A 47 10.44 -10.19 27.08
CA PHE A 47 9.45 -9.46 26.31
C PHE A 47 9.38 -8.03 26.83
N THR A 48 9.64 -7.07 25.94
CA THR A 48 9.47 -5.65 26.22
C THR A 48 8.38 -5.10 25.31
N LYS A 49 7.50 -4.28 25.87
CA LYS A 49 6.43 -3.61 25.13
C LYS A 49 6.91 -2.21 24.75
N VAL A 50 6.81 -1.88 23.48
CA VAL A 50 7.20 -0.56 22.93
C VAL A 50 5.96 0.03 22.26
N PRO A 51 5.53 1.26 22.61
CA PRO A 51 4.42 1.93 21.96
C PRO A 51 4.66 2.09 20.46
N ILE A 52 3.59 2.02 19.68
CA ILE A 52 3.64 2.27 18.24
C ILE A 52 3.55 3.79 18.01
N GLU A 53 4.57 4.36 17.41
CA GLU A 53 4.62 5.76 16.96
C GLU A 53 4.60 5.79 15.44
N ALA A 54 3.39 5.78 14.86
CA ALA A 54 3.19 5.72 13.41
C ALA A 54 2.90 7.09 12.77
N ALA A 55 3.06 8.18 13.52
CA ALA A 55 2.83 9.52 13.00
C ALA A 55 3.92 9.92 12.01
N MET A 56 3.54 10.19 10.77
CA MET A 56 4.45 10.56 9.70
C MET A 56 3.89 11.61 8.77
N LYS A 57 4.80 12.31 8.08
CA LYS A 57 4.45 13.29 7.05
C LYS A 57 4.67 12.70 5.67
N LEU A 58 3.62 12.71 4.84
CA LEU A 58 3.71 12.28 3.45
C LEU A 58 4.53 13.29 2.61
N PRO A 59 5.06 12.88 1.44
CA PRO A 59 5.79 13.79 0.54
C PRO A 59 4.99 15.02 0.09
N ASN A 60 3.65 14.95 0.10
CA ASN A 60 2.75 16.06 -0.20
C ASN A 60 2.47 16.97 1.00
N GLY A 61 3.11 16.73 2.14
CA GLY A 61 2.99 17.52 3.34
C GLY A 61 1.85 17.13 4.29
N LEU A 62 0.98 16.20 3.91
CA LEU A 62 -0.11 15.73 4.77
C LEU A 62 0.41 14.85 5.90
N GLU A 63 -0.09 15.05 7.10
CA GLU A 63 0.21 14.20 8.25
C GLU A 63 -0.71 12.98 8.27
N VAL A 64 -0.11 11.83 8.54
CA VAL A 64 -0.77 10.54 8.67
C VAL A 64 -0.36 9.92 9.99
N ARG A 65 -1.33 9.48 10.79
CA ARG A 65 -1.10 8.89 12.12
C ARG A 65 -1.62 7.47 12.24
N ASP A 66 -2.59 7.13 11.41
CA ASP A 66 -3.31 5.85 11.43
C ASP A 66 -3.96 5.57 10.09
N LEU A 67 -4.64 4.43 9.97
CA LEU A 67 -5.34 4.03 8.75
C LEU A 67 -6.46 4.99 8.34
N PRO A 68 -7.30 5.54 9.23
CA PRO A 68 -8.30 6.56 8.86
C PRO A 68 -7.69 7.80 8.23
N THR A 69 -6.63 8.36 8.84
CA THR A 69 -5.94 9.54 8.31
C THR A 69 -5.19 9.25 7.01
N LEU A 70 -4.63 8.04 6.87
CA LEU A 70 -4.04 7.58 5.60
C LEU A 70 -5.10 7.53 4.49
N LYS A 71 -6.27 6.94 4.75
CA LYS A 71 -7.38 6.91 3.77
C LYS A 71 -7.81 8.30 3.36
N ALA A 72 -7.96 9.22 4.33
CA ALA A 72 -8.31 10.61 4.05
C ALA A 72 -7.25 11.29 3.17
N ALA A 73 -5.97 11.12 3.49
CA ALA A 73 -4.86 11.66 2.72
C ALA A 73 -4.79 11.12 1.29
N LEU A 74 -5.07 9.82 1.10
CA LEU A 74 -5.13 9.20 -0.22
C LEU A 74 -6.32 9.71 -1.04
N MET A 75 -7.45 9.99 -0.41
CA MET A 75 -8.65 10.50 -1.09
C MET A 75 -8.50 11.94 -1.61
N VAL A 76 -7.50 12.69 -1.16
CA VAL A 76 -7.17 14.00 -1.74
C VAL A 76 -6.81 13.88 -3.23
N ASP A 77 -6.12 12.80 -3.61
CA ASP A 77 -5.70 12.54 -5.00
C ASP A 77 -6.36 11.25 -5.56
N LYS A 78 -7.68 11.15 -5.37
CA LYS A 78 -8.46 9.97 -5.78
C LYS A 78 -8.36 9.66 -7.28
N GLU A 79 -8.21 10.68 -8.11
CA GLU A 79 -8.03 10.50 -9.56
C GLU A 79 -6.76 9.71 -9.87
N ARG A 80 -5.63 10.12 -9.29
CA ARG A 80 -4.34 9.45 -9.47
C ARG A 80 -4.39 8.00 -9.01
N ILE A 81 -5.04 7.75 -7.86
CA ILE A 81 -5.20 6.39 -7.33
C ILE A 81 -6.03 5.55 -8.29
N PHE A 82 -7.15 6.09 -8.77
CA PHE A 82 -8.02 5.34 -9.68
C PHE A 82 -7.35 5.07 -11.04
N LYS A 83 -6.61 6.04 -11.58
CA LYS A 83 -5.76 5.82 -12.78
C LYS A 83 -4.69 4.75 -12.53
N GLY A 84 -4.11 4.69 -11.33
CA GLY A 84 -3.20 3.63 -10.94
C GLY A 84 -3.85 2.24 -10.95
N ILE A 85 -5.08 2.13 -10.44
CA ILE A 85 -5.88 0.89 -10.47
C ILE A 85 -6.17 0.49 -11.92
N ILE A 86 -6.62 1.44 -12.76
CA ILE A 86 -6.85 1.20 -14.20
C ILE A 86 -5.58 0.69 -14.88
N GLY A 87 -4.42 1.30 -14.60
CA GLY A 87 -3.14 0.85 -15.14
C GLY A 87 -2.80 -0.58 -14.76
N LYS A 88 -3.07 -0.98 -13.51
CA LYS A 88 -2.89 -2.38 -13.07
C LYS A 88 -3.86 -3.35 -13.74
N LEU A 89 -5.12 -2.94 -13.95
CA LEU A 89 -6.09 -3.75 -14.69
C LEU A 89 -5.68 -3.92 -16.16
N ILE A 90 -5.20 -2.86 -16.81
CA ILE A 90 -4.68 -2.92 -18.18
C ILE A 90 -3.44 -3.84 -18.24
N SER A 91 -2.52 -3.69 -17.28
CA SER A 91 -1.34 -4.57 -17.18
C SER A 91 -1.74 -6.05 -17.07
N TYR A 92 -2.71 -6.34 -16.21
CA TYR A 92 -3.25 -7.69 -16.05
C TYR A 92 -3.91 -8.21 -17.34
N ALA A 93 -4.75 -7.39 -17.98
CA ALA A 93 -5.48 -7.75 -19.19
C ALA A 93 -4.57 -8.03 -20.40
N HIS A 94 -3.46 -7.30 -20.51
CA HIS A 94 -2.49 -7.46 -21.59
C HIS A 94 -1.33 -8.40 -21.28
N GLY A 95 -1.19 -8.88 -20.03
CA GLY A 95 -0.07 -9.71 -19.59
C GLY A 95 1.30 -9.02 -19.68
N ARG A 96 1.34 -7.68 -19.66
CA ARG A 96 2.57 -6.87 -19.72
C ARG A 96 2.47 -5.63 -18.83
N GLU A 97 3.60 -5.08 -18.47
CA GLU A 97 3.61 -3.79 -17.77
C GLU A 97 3.12 -2.65 -18.67
N VAL A 98 2.43 -1.69 -18.05
CA VAL A 98 2.03 -0.45 -18.72
C VAL A 98 3.24 0.47 -18.90
N THR A 99 3.30 1.14 -20.03
CA THR A 99 4.35 2.09 -20.43
C THR A 99 3.80 3.51 -20.50
N ARG A 100 4.65 4.45 -20.86
CA ARG A 100 4.20 5.82 -21.14
C ARG A 100 3.24 5.91 -22.34
N ALA A 101 3.36 5.00 -23.30
CA ALA A 101 2.49 4.93 -24.47
C ALA A 101 1.04 4.55 -24.10
N ASP A 102 0.83 3.86 -22.99
CA ASP A 102 -0.50 3.46 -22.53
C ASP A 102 -1.27 4.57 -21.77
N ARG A 103 -0.64 5.73 -21.52
CA ARG A 103 -1.30 6.85 -20.81
C ARG A 103 -2.60 7.33 -21.50
N PRO A 104 -2.67 7.53 -22.82
CA PRO A 104 -3.93 7.90 -23.47
C PRO A 104 -5.03 6.87 -23.25
N TYR A 105 -4.68 5.58 -23.26
CA TYR A 105 -5.61 4.49 -22.98
C TYR A 105 -6.14 4.56 -21.54
N ILE A 106 -5.24 4.71 -20.54
CA ILE A 106 -5.62 4.88 -19.13
C ILE A 106 -6.56 6.09 -18.96
N ASP A 107 -6.24 7.22 -19.60
CA ASP A 107 -7.03 8.45 -19.52
C ASP A 107 -8.41 8.28 -20.18
N ALA A 108 -8.51 7.57 -21.30
CA ALA A 108 -9.78 7.28 -21.97
C ALA A 108 -10.69 6.41 -21.08
N VAL A 109 -10.13 5.35 -20.49
CA VAL A 109 -10.85 4.46 -19.55
C VAL A 109 -11.28 5.25 -18.30
N PHE A 110 -10.40 6.08 -17.74
CA PHE A 110 -10.73 6.92 -16.60
C PHE A 110 -11.90 7.87 -16.91
N LYS A 111 -11.86 8.57 -18.04
CA LYS A 111 -12.94 9.48 -18.48
C LYS A 111 -14.27 8.75 -18.64
N SER A 112 -14.25 7.51 -19.15
CA SER A 112 -15.44 6.69 -19.27
C SER A 112 -16.00 6.30 -17.90
N ALA A 113 -15.15 5.83 -16.99
CA ALA A 113 -15.55 5.44 -15.63
C ALA A 113 -16.02 6.62 -14.77
N ALA A 114 -15.44 7.81 -14.97
CA ALA A 114 -15.80 9.03 -14.24
C ALA A 114 -17.27 9.44 -14.47
N LYS A 115 -17.79 9.18 -15.67
CA LYS A 115 -19.21 9.43 -16.00
C LYS A 115 -20.19 8.57 -15.17
N GLN A 116 -19.71 7.48 -14.59
CA GLN A 116 -20.46 6.53 -13.77
C GLN A 116 -19.84 6.38 -12.36
N ASN A 117 -19.54 7.51 -11.75
CA ASN A 117 -19.06 7.60 -10.37
C ASN A 117 -17.78 6.76 -10.08
N ASN A 118 -16.85 6.70 -11.03
CA ASN A 118 -15.61 5.92 -10.93
C ASN A 118 -15.85 4.43 -10.62
N SER A 119 -16.88 3.85 -11.21
CA SER A 119 -17.21 2.44 -11.02
C SER A 119 -16.11 1.54 -11.60
N LEU A 120 -15.61 0.61 -10.78
CA LEU A 120 -14.64 -0.39 -11.23
C LEU A 120 -15.20 -1.27 -12.36
N ARG A 121 -16.50 -1.62 -12.29
CA ARG A 121 -17.19 -2.37 -13.36
C ARG A 121 -17.12 -1.60 -14.68
N THR A 122 -17.41 -0.29 -14.65
CA THR A 122 -17.36 0.55 -15.86
C THR A 122 -15.94 0.63 -16.40
N ALA A 123 -14.93 0.72 -15.53
CA ALA A 123 -13.53 0.72 -15.94
C ALA A 123 -13.17 -0.59 -16.67
N ILE A 124 -13.57 -1.75 -16.12
CA ILE A 124 -13.33 -3.06 -16.76
C ILE A 124 -14.01 -3.14 -18.13
N HIS A 125 -15.29 -2.74 -18.24
CA HIS A 125 -15.98 -2.71 -19.52
C HIS A 125 -15.31 -1.77 -20.52
N ALA A 126 -14.86 -0.60 -20.07
CA ALA A 126 -14.17 0.37 -20.93
C ALA A 126 -12.80 -0.15 -21.40
N ILE A 127 -12.09 -0.91 -20.57
CA ILE A 127 -10.85 -1.58 -20.96
C ILE A 127 -11.12 -2.57 -22.09
N VAL A 128 -12.07 -3.48 -21.90
CA VAL A 128 -12.37 -4.54 -22.86
C VAL A 128 -12.91 -3.96 -24.18
N ALA A 129 -13.70 -2.89 -24.11
CA ALA A 129 -14.28 -2.23 -25.30
C ALA A 129 -13.28 -1.31 -26.04
N HIS A 130 -12.11 -1.03 -25.47
CA HIS A 130 -11.16 -0.11 -26.07
C HIS A 130 -10.41 -0.76 -27.24
N PRO A 131 -10.18 -0.03 -28.37
CA PRO A 131 -9.48 -0.58 -29.53
C PRO A 131 -8.09 -1.17 -29.24
N GLU A 132 -7.39 -0.64 -28.23
CA GLU A 132 -6.07 -1.16 -27.82
C GLU A 132 -6.16 -2.52 -27.11
N PHE A 133 -7.32 -2.95 -26.63
CA PHE A 133 -7.46 -4.21 -25.88
C PHE A 133 -7.05 -5.44 -26.70
N GLY A 134 -7.38 -5.48 -27.98
CA GLY A 134 -7.04 -6.60 -28.89
C GLY A 134 -5.69 -6.46 -29.59
N ARG A 135 -4.95 -5.36 -29.40
CA ARG A 135 -3.64 -5.15 -30.01
C ARG A 135 -2.55 -5.81 -29.19
N LYS A 136 -1.81 -6.72 -29.83
CA LYS A 136 -0.60 -7.35 -29.29
C LYS A 136 0.63 -6.51 -29.58
#